data_569b681cc79d53115c9d78b993acb605
#
_entry.id   569b681cc79d53115c9d78b993acb605
#
_cell.length_a   1.000
_cell.length_b   1.000
_cell.length_c   1.000
_cell.angle_alpha   90.00
_cell.angle_beta   90.00
_cell.angle_gamma   90.00
#
_symmetry.space_group_name_H-M   'P 1'
#
loop_
_entity.id
_entity.type
_entity.pdbx_description
1 polymer ?
#
loop_
_entity_poly.entity_id
_entity_poly.type
_entity_poly.pdbx_seq_one_letter_code
_entity_poly.pdbx_strand_id
1 'polypeptide(L)'
;MLDNKTLYDKIYACWLGKNIGGTLGGPVEGRMQVLDLTWYPVLSENGALPNDDLDLQLVNLHVLQEKGAAITSDDIAEAWREHVFFPFDEYGYAATNMRQGFKPPFSGSFDNVFTDCMGSPIRSEIWAAVAAGDPELAASLAVRDAIVDHAGGEGVNGEIFNAAMQAKAYVCDDIQQLIESALLCIPEQSNVYKAVALALQLFREGKTLLEARELILSKYGSPNFTYAPQNIAFGVCGILWGKDFEDAILKTVNLGYDTDCTVATAAATLGIMYGTAYIPEKWSKPVGENITVSAMIKGLPAPKDLNELTNESIRLYNMLKYADRDAIIASTPSRTDADYQRYLITSTEKDGVYATLCYLDKPICAPDCNCPVSFAIKNNSGWAWRIKAELICPDGFYCDDNPELTVEPGREETVKMTLKASKMPDQRYNRICFKMTRINDGSVWSEYRLPFTVLRPNVWTINGKKRYEAGCNVTLDNDAPEHVCEATLYEPQSRKTVLICNSERPVKLELDGEVLFDSNVGLHLPAYHRSPREQRAELMLNQGEHRVKITVKNNGKAPLFTFCYTSTREVTEPGSNYMHIDAILK
;
A
#
# COMPACT_ATOMS: atom_id res chain seq x y z
N MET A 1 -32.43 -6.83 8.11
CA MET A 1 -31.28 -7.67 8.52
C MET A 1 -31.33 -8.94 7.68
N LEU A 2 -30.23 -9.37 7.12
CA LEU A 2 -30.09 -10.66 6.45
C LEU A 2 -30.27 -11.78 7.46
N ASP A 3 -31.01 -12.84 7.10
CA ASP A 3 -31.01 -14.06 7.90
C ASP A 3 -29.66 -14.80 7.74
N ASN A 4 -29.34 -15.67 8.71
CA ASN A 4 -28.04 -16.34 8.77
C ASN A 4 -27.75 -17.23 7.54
N LYS A 5 -28.78 -17.82 6.93
CA LYS A 5 -28.62 -18.68 5.75
C LYS A 5 -28.24 -17.85 4.53
N THR A 6 -28.95 -16.76 4.32
CA THR A 6 -28.67 -15.82 3.21
C THR A 6 -27.29 -15.17 3.38
N LEU A 7 -26.92 -14.79 4.61
CA LEU A 7 -25.60 -14.23 4.88
C LEU A 7 -24.48 -15.24 4.58
N TYR A 8 -24.66 -16.51 5.03
CA TYR A 8 -23.70 -17.57 4.74
C TYR A 8 -23.54 -17.77 3.24
N ASP A 9 -24.65 -17.92 2.51
CA ASP A 9 -24.63 -18.17 1.07
C ASP A 9 -23.92 -17.05 0.31
N LYS A 10 -24.17 -15.80 0.65
CA LYS A 10 -23.56 -14.63 0.02
C LYS A 10 -22.06 -14.49 0.34
N ILE A 11 -21.63 -14.73 1.58
CA ILE A 11 -20.20 -14.70 1.96
C ILE A 11 -19.46 -15.86 1.29
N TYR A 12 -20.05 -17.06 1.27
CA TYR A 12 -19.46 -18.20 0.57
C TYR A 12 -19.32 -17.92 -0.93
N ALA A 13 -20.37 -17.37 -1.55
CA ALA A 13 -20.34 -17.00 -2.96
C ALA A 13 -19.33 -15.89 -3.28
N CYS A 14 -19.08 -14.98 -2.35
CA CYS A 14 -18.02 -13.98 -2.43
C CYS A 14 -16.64 -14.65 -2.58
N TRP A 15 -16.30 -15.52 -1.64
CA TRP A 15 -15.00 -16.20 -1.64
C TRP A 15 -14.83 -17.16 -2.82
N LEU A 16 -15.90 -17.85 -3.21
CA LEU A 16 -15.91 -18.69 -4.40
C LEU A 16 -15.69 -17.85 -5.67
N GLY A 17 -16.39 -16.72 -5.78
CA GLY A 17 -16.21 -15.77 -6.88
C GLY A 17 -14.77 -15.25 -6.95
N LYS A 18 -14.17 -14.92 -5.80
CA LYS A 18 -12.77 -14.48 -5.69
C LYS A 18 -11.81 -15.53 -6.26
N ASN A 19 -11.95 -16.80 -5.85
CA ASN A 19 -11.14 -17.91 -6.37
C ASN A 19 -11.34 -18.15 -7.87
N ILE A 20 -12.57 -18.08 -8.37
CA ILE A 20 -12.89 -18.21 -9.80
C ILE A 20 -12.18 -17.12 -10.59
N GLY A 21 -12.33 -15.86 -10.18
CA GLY A 21 -11.78 -14.71 -10.88
C GLY A 21 -10.25 -14.71 -10.90
N GLY A 22 -9.60 -14.92 -9.75
CA GLY A 22 -8.15 -15.00 -9.65
C GLY A 22 -7.55 -16.14 -10.49
N THR A 23 -8.21 -17.32 -10.51
CA THR A 23 -7.78 -18.45 -11.36
C THR A 23 -7.98 -18.17 -12.86
N LEU A 24 -9.04 -17.44 -13.24
CA LEU A 24 -9.31 -17.08 -14.64
C LEU A 24 -8.33 -16.01 -15.13
N GLY A 25 -8.09 -14.98 -14.32
CA GLY A 25 -7.33 -13.79 -14.72
C GLY A 25 -5.81 -13.93 -14.58
N GLY A 26 -5.32 -14.59 -13.52
CA GLY A 26 -3.89 -14.65 -13.19
C GLY A 26 -2.97 -15.11 -14.32
N PRO A 27 -3.30 -16.15 -15.12
CA PRO A 27 -2.42 -16.59 -16.22
C PRO A 27 -2.27 -15.59 -17.37
N VAL A 28 -3.09 -14.54 -17.44
CA VAL A 28 -3.08 -13.51 -18.50
C VAL A 28 -2.85 -12.10 -17.98
N GLU A 29 -2.56 -11.96 -16.70
CA GLU A 29 -2.22 -10.70 -16.04
C GLU A 29 -1.10 -9.95 -16.79
N GLY A 30 -1.22 -8.63 -16.88
CA GLY A 30 -0.27 -7.75 -17.56
C GLY A 30 -0.42 -7.70 -19.07
N ARG A 31 -1.35 -8.46 -19.67
CA ARG A 31 -1.68 -8.34 -21.11
C ARG A 31 -2.62 -7.15 -21.30
N MET A 32 -2.08 -6.03 -21.77
CA MET A 32 -2.83 -4.76 -21.87
C MET A 32 -3.77 -4.66 -23.07
N GLN A 33 -3.71 -5.58 -24.04
CA GLN A 33 -4.64 -5.63 -25.18
C GLN A 33 -5.98 -6.23 -24.78
N VAL A 34 -6.98 -6.04 -25.64
CA VAL A 34 -8.24 -6.80 -25.58
C VAL A 34 -7.93 -8.28 -25.80
N LEU A 35 -8.50 -9.14 -24.94
CA LEU A 35 -8.35 -10.60 -25.01
C LEU A 35 -9.62 -11.24 -25.61
N ASP A 36 -9.59 -12.56 -25.81
CA ASP A 36 -10.70 -13.35 -26.36
C ASP A 36 -10.90 -14.68 -25.61
N LEU A 37 -10.65 -14.64 -24.29
CA LEU A 37 -10.84 -15.80 -23.42
C LEU A 37 -12.32 -16.22 -23.38
N THR A 38 -12.53 -17.53 -23.39
CA THR A 38 -13.85 -18.18 -23.25
C THR A 38 -13.88 -19.17 -22.09
N TRP A 39 -12.71 -19.44 -21.48
CA TRP A 39 -12.51 -20.40 -20.40
C TRP A 39 -11.21 -20.13 -19.66
N TYR A 40 -10.97 -20.86 -18.56
CA TYR A 40 -9.70 -20.83 -17.84
C TYR A 40 -8.51 -21.15 -18.74
N PRO A 41 -7.50 -20.28 -18.84
CA PRO A 41 -6.29 -20.59 -19.61
C PRO A 41 -5.44 -21.70 -18.97
N VAL A 42 -5.45 -21.74 -17.62
CA VAL A 42 -4.73 -22.72 -16.81
C VAL A 42 -5.62 -23.16 -15.66
N LEU A 43 -5.57 -24.44 -15.33
CA LEU A 43 -6.21 -25.01 -14.13
C LEU A 43 -5.17 -25.80 -13.34
N SER A 44 -5.26 -25.76 -12.02
CA SER A 44 -4.46 -26.57 -11.12
C SER A 44 -5.18 -27.88 -10.78
N GLU A 45 -4.43 -28.97 -10.63
CA GLU A 45 -4.97 -30.24 -10.10
C GLU A 45 -5.47 -30.09 -8.65
N ASN A 46 -4.99 -29.08 -7.93
CA ASN A 46 -5.32 -28.81 -6.54
C ASN A 46 -6.47 -27.81 -6.35
N GLY A 47 -7.11 -27.36 -7.43
CA GLY A 47 -8.20 -26.39 -7.40
C GLY A 47 -7.74 -24.98 -7.80
N ALA A 48 -8.14 -23.96 -7.05
CA ALA A 48 -7.80 -22.57 -7.34
C ALA A 48 -6.28 -22.33 -7.37
N LEU A 49 -5.83 -21.45 -8.27
CA LEU A 49 -4.45 -20.98 -8.27
C LEU A 49 -4.18 -20.10 -7.04
N PRO A 50 -2.96 -20.15 -6.46
CA PRO A 50 -2.58 -19.19 -5.43
C PRO A 50 -2.63 -17.78 -6.00
N ASN A 51 -3.16 -16.84 -5.20
CA ASN A 51 -3.33 -15.46 -5.63
C ASN A 51 -3.23 -14.53 -4.40
N ASP A 52 -2.44 -13.46 -4.52
CA ASP A 52 -2.29 -12.43 -3.49
C ASP A 52 -3.60 -11.70 -3.19
N ASP A 53 -4.53 -11.65 -4.14
CA ASP A 53 -5.92 -11.19 -3.96
C ASP A 53 -6.66 -11.84 -2.78
N LEU A 54 -6.43 -13.13 -2.51
CA LEU A 54 -6.99 -13.81 -1.35
C LEU A 54 -6.00 -13.85 -0.20
N ASP A 55 -4.71 -14.08 -0.48
CA ASP A 55 -3.67 -14.26 0.53
C ASP A 55 -3.60 -13.10 1.53
N LEU A 56 -3.62 -11.86 1.05
CA LEU A 56 -3.56 -10.67 1.90
C LEU A 56 -4.84 -10.49 2.71
N GLN A 57 -5.98 -10.94 2.21
CA GLN A 57 -7.22 -10.94 2.99
C GLN A 57 -7.20 -11.97 4.14
N LEU A 58 -6.48 -13.08 3.96
CA LEU A 58 -6.27 -14.04 5.05
C LEU A 58 -5.38 -13.45 6.16
N VAL A 59 -4.43 -12.59 5.81
CA VAL A 59 -3.65 -11.82 6.81
C VAL A 59 -4.58 -10.87 7.57
N ASN A 60 -5.43 -10.12 6.87
CA ASN A 60 -6.40 -9.22 7.49
C ASN A 60 -7.42 -9.97 8.36
N LEU A 61 -7.88 -11.15 7.92
CA LEU A 61 -8.71 -12.05 8.72
C LEU A 61 -8.03 -12.41 10.05
N HIS A 62 -6.76 -12.81 9.99
CA HIS A 62 -5.98 -13.16 11.18
C HIS A 62 -5.87 -11.99 12.15
N VAL A 63 -5.54 -10.79 11.66
CA VAL A 63 -5.48 -9.59 12.52
C VAL A 63 -6.84 -9.28 13.14
N LEU A 64 -7.93 -9.40 12.38
CA LEU A 64 -9.30 -9.24 12.91
C LEU A 64 -9.64 -10.28 13.99
N GLN A 65 -9.18 -11.52 13.84
CA GLN A 65 -9.36 -12.58 14.85
C GLN A 65 -8.68 -12.23 16.19
N GLU A 66 -7.52 -11.58 16.12
CA GLU A 66 -6.75 -11.18 17.31
C GLU A 66 -7.22 -9.87 17.94
N LYS A 67 -7.52 -8.85 17.13
CA LYS A 67 -7.77 -7.47 17.59
C LYS A 67 -9.25 -7.09 17.59
N GLY A 68 -10.06 -7.78 16.82
CA GLY A 68 -11.48 -7.48 16.70
C GLY A 68 -11.74 -6.07 16.17
N ALA A 69 -12.74 -5.41 16.73
CA ALA A 69 -13.14 -4.05 16.36
C ALA A 69 -12.06 -2.98 16.66
N ALA A 70 -11.07 -3.29 17.50
CA ALA A 70 -9.98 -2.38 17.85
C ALA A 70 -8.81 -2.42 16.84
N ILE A 71 -8.94 -3.14 15.73
CA ILE A 71 -7.91 -3.25 14.69
C ILE A 71 -7.42 -1.88 14.22
N THR A 72 -6.11 -1.74 14.12
CA THR A 72 -5.42 -0.53 13.66
C THR A 72 -4.50 -0.82 12.48
N SER A 73 -4.09 0.22 11.74
CA SER A 73 -3.08 0.08 10.68
C SER A 73 -1.73 -0.42 11.21
N ASP A 74 -1.38 -0.11 12.46
CA ASP A 74 -0.16 -0.62 13.10
C ASP A 74 -0.24 -2.14 13.31
N ASP A 75 -1.40 -2.68 13.71
CA ASP A 75 -1.61 -4.12 13.85
C ASP A 75 -1.49 -4.85 12.51
N ILE A 76 -2.07 -4.29 11.44
CA ILE A 76 -1.96 -4.82 10.09
C ILE A 76 -0.49 -4.78 9.62
N ALA A 77 0.20 -3.67 9.82
CA ALA A 77 1.62 -3.52 9.46
C ALA A 77 2.53 -4.51 10.20
N GLU A 78 2.23 -4.83 11.47
CA GLU A 78 2.97 -5.84 12.22
C GLU A 78 2.75 -7.24 11.63
N ALA A 79 1.50 -7.61 11.31
CA ALA A 79 1.20 -8.87 10.64
C ALA A 79 1.85 -8.97 9.26
N TRP A 80 1.94 -7.86 8.52
CA TRP A 80 2.69 -7.80 7.26
C TRP A 80 4.18 -8.13 7.46
N ARG A 81 4.82 -7.57 8.48
CA ARG A 81 6.22 -7.85 8.80
C ARG A 81 6.48 -9.30 9.15
N GLU A 82 5.51 -9.97 9.76
CA GLU A 82 5.61 -11.36 10.21
C GLU A 82 5.26 -12.37 9.10
N HIS A 83 4.27 -12.06 8.26
CA HIS A 83 3.67 -13.04 7.37
C HIS A 83 3.82 -12.75 5.88
N VAL A 84 4.01 -11.47 5.46
CA VAL A 84 4.00 -11.07 4.05
C VAL A 84 5.42 -10.90 3.52
N PHE A 85 5.78 -11.67 2.50
CA PHE A 85 7.11 -11.66 1.88
C PHE A 85 7.07 -11.39 0.37
N PHE A 86 6.00 -10.81 -0.14
CA PHE A 86 5.92 -10.35 -1.52
C PHE A 86 6.93 -9.22 -1.76
N PRO A 87 7.86 -9.36 -2.73
CA PRO A 87 8.85 -8.32 -3.03
C PRO A 87 8.36 -7.36 -4.14
N PHE A 88 7.08 -7.37 -4.45
CA PHE A 88 6.53 -6.71 -5.64
C PHE A 88 6.14 -5.26 -5.35
N ASP A 89 6.44 -4.35 -6.27
CA ASP A 89 5.92 -3.00 -6.38
C ASP A 89 5.69 -2.30 -5.01
N GLU A 90 4.47 -1.90 -4.74
CA GLU A 90 4.02 -1.27 -3.49
C GLU A 90 4.34 -2.11 -2.25
N TYR A 91 4.18 -3.43 -2.32
CA TYR A 91 4.47 -4.33 -1.20
C TYR A 91 5.95 -4.31 -0.82
N GLY A 92 6.84 -4.32 -1.82
CA GLY A 92 8.29 -4.25 -1.61
C GLY A 92 8.73 -2.93 -1.01
N TYR A 93 8.16 -1.81 -1.47
CA TYR A 93 8.42 -0.48 -0.91
C TYR A 93 7.91 -0.38 0.53
N ALA A 94 6.65 -0.75 0.80
CA ALA A 94 6.08 -0.72 2.13
C ALA A 94 6.83 -1.64 3.11
N ALA A 95 7.15 -2.88 2.70
CA ALA A 95 7.93 -3.81 3.51
C ALA A 95 9.32 -3.25 3.84
N THR A 96 9.99 -2.60 2.88
CA THR A 96 11.28 -1.92 3.10
C THR A 96 11.13 -0.79 4.12
N ASN A 97 10.10 0.05 3.98
CA ASN A 97 9.82 1.16 4.88
C ASN A 97 9.53 0.66 6.31
N MET A 98 8.68 -0.35 6.47
CA MET A 98 8.37 -0.94 7.77
C MET A 98 9.60 -1.57 8.43
N ARG A 99 10.51 -2.20 7.68
CA ARG A 99 11.77 -2.75 8.21
C ARG A 99 12.76 -1.66 8.63
N GLN A 100 12.71 -0.49 8.01
CA GLN A 100 13.43 0.71 8.48
C GLN A 100 12.79 1.34 9.72
N GLY A 101 11.64 0.84 10.18
CA GLY A 101 10.92 1.29 11.37
C GLY A 101 9.91 2.41 11.11
N PHE A 102 9.56 2.66 9.84
CA PHE A 102 8.45 3.53 9.51
C PHE A 102 7.12 2.80 9.71
N LYS A 103 6.12 3.55 10.14
CA LYS A 103 4.77 3.06 10.43
C LYS A 103 3.74 3.63 9.44
N PRO A 104 2.56 2.99 9.30
CA PRO A 104 1.46 3.61 8.58
C PRO A 104 1.08 4.99 9.16
N PRO A 105 0.68 5.94 8.33
CA PRO A 105 0.58 5.88 6.87
C PRO A 105 1.91 6.07 6.12
N PHE A 106 2.98 6.46 6.82
CA PHE A 106 4.25 6.82 6.18
C PHE A 106 4.95 5.61 5.54
N SER A 107 4.75 4.40 6.06
CA SER A 107 5.24 3.17 5.42
C SER A 107 4.69 3.01 3.99
N GLY A 108 3.44 3.40 3.76
CA GLY A 108 2.80 3.32 2.46
C GLY A 108 3.17 4.46 1.50
N SER A 109 3.50 5.65 2.03
CA SER A 109 3.74 6.84 1.21
C SER A 109 5.21 7.15 0.97
N PHE A 110 6.11 6.80 1.91
CA PHE A 110 7.50 7.20 1.83
C PHE A 110 8.22 6.53 0.66
N ASP A 111 8.71 7.35 -0.27
CA ASP A 111 9.49 6.94 -1.44
C ASP A 111 8.80 5.90 -2.34
N ASN A 112 7.50 5.66 -2.16
CA ASN A 112 6.70 4.66 -2.87
C ASN A 112 6.03 5.28 -4.10
N VAL A 113 6.41 4.84 -5.30
CA VAL A 113 5.85 5.32 -6.57
C VAL A 113 4.67 4.47 -7.07
N PHE A 114 4.28 3.43 -6.33
CA PHE A 114 3.22 2.49 -6.70
C PHE A 114 1.95 2.64 -5.85
N THR A 115 1.78 3.76 -5.16
CA THR A 115 0.60 4.01 -4.32
C THR A 115 -0.73 4.06 -5.09
N ASP A 116 -0.68 4.15 -6.41
CA ASP A 116 -1.84 4.17 -7.30
C ASP A 116 -2.19 2.78 -7.89
N CYS A 117 -1.59 1.70 -7.36
CA CYS A 117 -1.75 0.34 -7.88
C CYS A 117 -2.93 -0.42 -7.25
N MET A 118 -3.19 -1.63 -7.78
CA MET A 118 -4.31 -2.49 -7.37
C MET A 118 -4.05 -3.31 -6.11
N GLY A 119 -2.83 -3.33 -5.58
CA GLY A 119 -2.48 -4.18 -4.43
C GLY A 119 -3.30 -3.94 -3.17
N SER A 120 -3.84 -2.74 -2.95
CA SER A 120 -4.79 -2.46 -1.88
C SER A 120 -6.24 -2.77 -2.30
N PRO A 121 -6.79 -2.31 -3.44
CA PRO A 121 -8.16 -2.59 -3.86
C PRO A 121 -8.57 -4.06 -3.89
N ILE A 122 -7.65 -4.98 -4.07
CA ILE A 122 -7.91 -6.44 -4.10
C ILE A 122 -8.27 -7.04 -2.75
N ARG A 123 -8.08 -6.31 -1.65
CA ARG A 123 -8.29 -6.79 -0.27
C ARG A 123 -9.64 -6.40 0.33
N SER A 124 -10.55 -5.90 -0.49
CA SER A 124 -11.80 -5.26 -0.07
C SER A 124 -12.87 -6.21 0.46
N GLU A 125 -12.90 -7.48 0.01
CA GLU A 125 -13.98 -8.43 0.31
C GLU A 125 -14.08 -8.77 1.79
N ILE A 126 -12.97 -8.87 2.51
CA ILE A 126 -13.00 -9.14 3.95
C ILE A 126 -13.66 -8.00 4.72
N TRP A 127 -13.37 -6.74 4.36
CA TRP A 127 -13.98 -5.57 4.98
C TRP A 127 -15.47 -5.49 4.69
N ALA A 128 -15.88 -5.83 3.46
CA ALA A 128 -17.27 -5.92 3.07
C ALA A 128 -18.02 -7.05 3.81
N ALA A 129 -17.40 -8.22 3.96
CA ALA A 129 -18.01 -9.38 4.62
C ALA A 129 -18.27 -9.12 6.11
N VAL A 130 -17.30 -8.53 6.82
CA VAL A 130 -17.44 -8.23 8.25
C VAL A 130 -18.32 -7.00 8.54
N ALA A 131 -18.58 -6.16 7.52
CA ALA A 131 -19.47 -5.01 7.57
C ALA A 131 -20.66 -5.15 6.61
N ALA A 132 -21.17 -6.39 6.40
CA ALA A 132 -22.22 -6.69 5.43
C ALA A 132 -23.46 -5.80 5.60
N GLY A 133 -23.79 -5.02 4.59
CA GLY A 133 -24.90 -4.05 4.58
C GLY A 133 -24.54 -2.65 5.11
N ASP A 134 -23.31 -2.40 5.53
CA ASP A 134 -22.83 -1.12 6.05
C ASP A 134 -21.62 -0.60 5.25
N PRO A 135 -21.82 0.13 4.15
CA PRO A 135 -20.75 0.64 3.31
C PRO A 135 -19.79 1.59 4.02
N GLU A 136 -20.27 2.40 4.96
CA GLU A 136 -19.46 3.38 5.68
C GLU A 136 -18.50 2.69 6.67
N LEU A 137 -18.97 1.65 7.35
CA LEU A 137 -18.12 0.82 8.22
C LEU A 137 -17.08 0.06 7.40
N ALA A 138 -17.45 -0.54 6.27
CA ALA A 138 -16.53 -1.22 5.36
C ALA A 138 -15.44 -0.26 4.85
N ALA A 139 -15.83 0.94 4.40
CA ALA A 139 -14.94 2.00 3.97
C ALA A 139 -13.95 2.40 5.09
N SER A 140 -14.43 2.54 6.33
CA SER A 140 -13.60 2.87 7.50
C SER A 140 -12.54 1.81 7.81
N LEU A 141 -12.89 0.53 7.65
CA LEU A 141 -11.95 -0.58 7.86
C LEU A 141 -10.93 -0.66 6.71
N ALA A 142 -11.36 -0.50 5.47
CA ALA A 142 -10.53 -0.48 4.28
C ALA A 142 -9.43 0.61 4.34
N VAL A 143 -9.73 1.81 4.87
CA VAL A 143 -8.71 2.85 5.07
C VAL A 143 -7.56 2.36 5.92
N ARG A 144 -7.84 1.59 6.99
CA ARG A 144 -6.80 1.12 7.92
C ARG A 144 -5.83 0.14 7.26
N ASP A 145 -6.32 -0.66 6.33
CA ASP A 145 -5.51 -1.56 5.52
C ASP A 145 -4.75 -0.79 4.43
N ALA A 146 -5.47 -0.05 3.60
CA ALA A 146 -4.92 0.61 2.43
C ALA A 146 -3.73 1.53 2.73
N ILE A 147 -3.74 2.24 3.85
CA ILE A 147 -2.65 3.17 4.21
C ILE A 147 -1.36 2.48 4.67
N VAL A 148 -1.36 1.17 4.85
CA VAL A 148 -0.15 0.41 5.20
C VAL A 148 0.86 0.48 4.05
N ASP A 149 0.39 0.38 2.82
CA ASP A 149 1.21 0.26 1.61
C ASP A 149 0.85 1.24 0.47
N HIS A 150 -0.31 1.93 0.49
CA HIS A 150 -0.78 2.82 -0.58
C HIS A 150 -1.11 4.25 -0.11
N ALA A 151 -0.67 4.66 1.07
CA ALA A 151 -1.02 5.97 1.61
C ALA A 151 -0.69 7.12 0.64
N GLY A 152 -1.67 7.98 0.38
CA GLY A 152 -1.55 9.13 -0.52
C GLY A 152 -1.89 8.85 -1.99
N GLY A 153 -2.17 7.58 -2.35
CA GLY A 153 -2.45 7.20 -3.73
C GLY A 153 -3.89 6.78 -4.00
N GLU A 154 -4.15 6.50 -5.27
CA GLU A 154 -5.47 6.04 -5.77
C GLU A 154 -5.79 4.60 -5.31
N GLY A 155 -4.79 3.81 -4.89
CA GLY A 155 -5.02 2.50 -4.28
C GLY A 155 -5.95 2.59 -3.07
N VAL A 156 -5.75 3.59 -2.19
CA VAL A 156 -6.63 3.84 -1.03
C VAL A 156 -8.07 4.10 -1.46
N ASN A 157 -8.27 4.98 -2.46
CA ASN A 157 -9.61 5.28 -2.98
C ASN A 157 -10.26 4.03 -3.60
N GLY A 158 -9.46 3.21 -4.27
CA GLY A 158 -9.91 1.98 -4.89
C GLY A 158 -10.40 0.93 -3.89
N GLU A 159 -9.65 0.69 -2.82
CA GLU A 159 -10.07 -0.25 -1.78
C GLU A 159 -11.34 0.21 -1.07
N ILE A 160 -11.40 1.50 -0.71
CA ILE A 160 -12.61 2.08 -0.11
C ILE A 160 -13.82 1.91 -1.02
N PHE A 161 -13.67 2.21 -2.32
CA PHE A 161 -14.75 2.06 -3.30
C PHE A 161 -15.24 0.61 -3.38
N ASN A 162 -14.32 -0.35 -3.55
CA ASN A 162 -14.67 -1.76 -3.66
C ASN A 162 -15.31 -2.27 -2.37
N ALA A 163 -14.75 -1.99 -1.20
CA ALA A 163 -15.30 -2.42 0.09
C ALA A 163 -16.71 -1.87 0.33
N ALA A 164 -16.94 -0.58 0.04
CA ALA A 164 -18.26 0.06 0.18
C ALA A 164 -19.28 -0.53 -0.81
N MET A 165 -18.89 -0.73 -2.08
CA MET A 165 -19.74 -1.33 -3.11
C MET A 165 -20.16 -2.75 -2.72
N GLN A 166 -19.19 -3.58 -2.33
CA GLN A 166 -19.40 -4.97 -1.93
C GLN A 166 -20.20 -5.07 -0.62
N ALA A 167 -19.96 -4.21 0.37
CA ALA A 167 -20.78 -4.17 1.59
C ALA A 167 -22.25 -3.85 1.28
N LYS A 168 -22.50 -2.90 0.38
CA LYS A 168 -23.85 -2.58 -0.08
C LYS A 168 -24.51 -3.73 -0.84
N ALA A 169 -23.75 -4.53 -1.60
CA ALA A 169 -24.24 -5.65 -2.40
C ALA A 169 -24.89 -6.77 -1.57
N TYR A 170 -24.60 -6.86 -0.27
CA TYR A 170 -25.32 -7.79 0.61
C TYR A 170 -26.81 -7.50 0.72
N VAL A 171 -27.23 -6.24 0.53
CA VAL A 171 -28.62 -5.77 0.76
C VAL A 171 -29.23 -5.03 -0.43
N CYS A 172 -28.55 -4.98 -1.56
CA CYS A 172 -29.01 -4.30 -2.77
C CYS A 172 -28.63 -5.14 -3.99
N ASP A 173 -29.54 -5.26 -4.95
CA ASP A 173 -29.39 -5.99 -6.21
C ASP A 173 -29.40 -5.08 -7.46
N ASP A 174 -29.43 -3.76 -7.26
CA ASP A 174 -29.30 -2.76 -8.33
C ASP A 174 -27.84 -2.33 -8.47
N ILE A 175 -27.19 -2.79 -9.55
CA ILE A 175 -25.78 -2.53 -9.85
C ILE A 175 -25.47 -1.03 -9.93
N GLN A 176 -26.33 -0.22 -10.54
CA GLN A 176 -26.07 1.21 -10.67
C GLN A 176 -26.15 1.90 -9.31
N GLN A 177 -27.11 1.52 -8.49
CA GLN A 177 -27.23 2.02 -7.13
C GLN A 177 -26.05 1.60 -6.24
N LEU A 178 -25.50 0.39 -6.42
CA LEU A 178 -24.28 -0.04 -5.73
C LEU A 178 -23.11 0.90 -6.06
N ILE A 179 -22.86 1.14 -7.33
CA ILE A 179 -21.77 2.00 -7.81
C ILE A 179 -21.96 3.43 -7.28
N GLU A 180 -23.15 4.00 -7.41
CA GLU A 180 -23.43 5.36 -6.93
C GLU A 180 -23.21 5.50 -5.42
N SER A 181 -23.66 4.51 -4.63
CA SER A 181 -23.48 4.54 -3.18
C SER A 181 -22.01 4.44 -2.77
N ALA A 182 -21.22 3.66 -3.48
CA ALA A 182 -19.79 3.52 -3.22
C ALA A 182 -18.99 4.77 -3.61
N LEU A 183 -19.37 5.44 -4.69
CA LEU A 183 -18.77 6.73 -5.10
C LEU A 183 -18.90 7.80 -4.00
N LEU A 184 -19.96 7.78 -3.19
CA LEU A 184 -20.12 8.71 -2.06
C LEU A 184 -19.06 8.51 -0.96
N CYS A 185 -18.38 7.37 -0.92
CA CYS A 185 -17.36 7.06 0.08
C CYS A 185 -15.96 7.56 -0.30
N ILE A 186 -15.74 8.01 -1.52
CA ILE A 186 -14.43 8.48 -2.02
C ILE A 186 -14.51 9.92 -2.56
N PRO A 187 -13.36 10.65 -2.60
CA PRO A 187 -13.34 12.02 -3.09
C PRO A 187 -13.69 12.13 -4.58
N GLU A 188 -14.57 13.06 -4.94
CA GLU A 188 -14.96 13.33 -6.35
C GLU A 188 -13.77 13.71 -7.25
N GLN A 189 -12.72 14.31 -6.67
CA GLN A 189 -11.51 14.71 -7.39
C GLN A 189 -10.57 13.54 -7.69
N SER A 190 -10.73 12.38 -7.05
CA SER A 190 -9.87 11.21 -7.30
C SER A 190 -10.07 10.66 -8.72
N ASN A 191 -9.03 10.03 -9.26
CA ASN A 191 -9.10 9.43 -10.58
C ASN A 191 -9.95 8.15 -10.58
N VAL A 192 -9.99 7.40 -9.46
CA VAL A 192 -10.91 6.27 -9.28
C VAL A 192 -12.36 6.74 -9.42
N TYR A 193 -12.75 7.81 -8.68
CA TYR A 193 -14.10 8.37 -8.80
C TYR A 193 -14.45 8.72 -10.26
N LYS A 194 -13.58 9.49 -10.90
CA LYS A 194 -13.81 9.98 -12.27
C LYS A 194 -13.87 8.85 -13.31
N ALA A 195 -13.02 7.84 -13.17
CA ALA A 195 -13.00 6.70 -14.08
C ALA A 195 -14.26 5.84 -13.95
N VAL A 196 -14.70 5.56 -12.70
CA VAL A 196 -15.94 4.82 -12.42
C VAL A 196 -17.18 5.61 -12.84
N ALA A 197 -17.24 6.90 -12.52
CA ALA A 197 -18.34 7.77 -12.94
C ALA A 197 -18.46 7.84 -14.46
N LEU A 198 -17.32 7.88 -15.18
CA LEU A 198 -17.30 7.80 -16.63
C LEU A 198 -17.83 6.45 -17.13
N ALA A 199 -17.42 5.32 -16.54
CA ALA A 199 -17.95 4.00 -16.92
C ALA A 199 -19.48 3.94 -16.80
N LEU A 200 -20.03 4.42 -15.67
CA LEU A 200 -21.48 4.47 -15.42
C LEU A 200 -22.20 5.39 -16.42
N GLN A 201 -21.62 6.55 -16.73
CA GLN A 201 -22.15 7.48 -17.74
C GLN A 201 -22.21 6.82 -19.12
N LEU A 202 -21.12 6.19 -19.57
CA LEU A 202 -21.03 5.55 -20.89
C LEU A 202 -22.00 4.37 -21.02
N PHE A 203 -22.21 3.63 -19.94
CA PHE A 203 -23.23 2.58 -19.90
C PHE A 203 -24.65 3.15 -20.11
N ARG A 204 -24.99 4.24 -19.42
CA ARG A 204 -26.28 4.95 -19.56
C ARG A 204 -26.48 5.57 -20.94
N GLU A 205 -25.40 5.98 -21.58
CA GLU A 205 -25.42 6.48 -22.96
C GLU A 205 -25.56 5.36 -24.01
N GLY A 206 -25.54 4.09 -23.60
CA GLY A 206 -25.67 2.94 -24.50
C GLY A 206 -24.42 2.67 -25.33
N LYS A 207 -23.25 3.09 -24.86
CA LYS A 207 -21.95 2.77 -25.49
C LYS A 207 -21.66 1.28 -25.40
N THR A 208 -20.90 0.77 -26.37
CA THR A 208 -20.37 -0.59 -26.29
C THR A 208 -19.28 -0.68 -25.22
N LEU A 209 -19.02 -1.88 -24.72
CA LEU A 209 -17.96 -2.14 -23.74
C LEU A 209 -16.57 -1.71 -24.26
N LEU A 210 -16.28 -1.96 -25.54
CA LEU A 210 -15.00 -1.58 -26.13
C LEU A 210 -14.86 -0.06 -26.32
N GLU A 211 -15.92 0.64 -26.69
CA GLU A 211 -15.92 2.12 -26.70
C GLU A 211 -15.66 2.68 -25.31
N ALA A 212 -16.29 2.09 -24.28
CA ALA A 212 -16.08 2.51 -22.90
C ALA A 212 -14.63 2.27 -22.45
N ARG A 213 -14.05 1.09 -22.76
CA ARG A 213 -12.64 0.78 -22.49
C ARG A 213 -11.70 1.84 -23.06
N GLU A 214 -11.82 2.14 -24.35
CA GLU A 214 -10.94 3.10 -25.03
C GLU A 214 -11.09 4.51 -24.47
N LEU A 215 -12.31 4.94 -24.12
CA LEU A 215 -12.55 6.26 -23.53
C LEU A 215 -11.99 6.36 -22.09
N ILE A 216 -12.10 5.30 -21.30
CA ILE A 216 -11.50 5.23 -19.96
C ILE A 216 -9.98 5.31 -20.07
N LEU A 217 -9.36 4.49 -20.93
CA LEU A 217 -7.91 4.51 -21.13
C LEU A 217 -7.41 5.86 -21.64
N SER A 218 -8.13 6.51 -22.52
CA SER A 218 -7.72 7.81 -23.07
C SER A 218 -7.66 8.92 -22.01
N LYS A 219 -8.45 8.81 -20.93
CA LYS A 219 -8.55 9.84 -19.88
C LYS A 219 -7.85 9.44 -18.58
N TYR A 220 -7.90 8.17 -18.22
CA TYR A 220 -7.45 7.65 -16.93
C TYR A 220 -6.56 6.40 -17.07
N GLY A 221 -6.04 6.14 -18.27
CA GLY A 221 -5.14 5.03 -18.53
C GLY A 221 -3.70 5.33 -18.14
N SER A 222 -2.96 4.28 -17.81
CA SER A 222 -1.54 4.31 -17.49
C SER A 222 -0.80 3.17 -18.19
N PRO A 223 0.49 3.35 -18.53
CA PRO A 223 1.33 2.22 -18.97
C PRO A 223 1.63 1.21 -17.85
N ASN A 224 1.35 1.56 -16.59
CA ASN A 224 1.36 0.59 -15.50
C ASN A 224 0.07 -0.23 -15.53
N PHE A 225 0.17 -1.52 -15.81
CA PHE A 225 -1.00 -2.37 -15.97
C PHE A 225 -1.81 -2.54 -14.68
N THR A 226 -1.21 -2.34 -13.49
CA THR A 226 -1.89 -2.38 -12.19
C THR A 226 -2.46 -1.04 -11.74
N TYR A 227 -2.47 -0.01 -12.57
CA TYR A 227 -2.99 1.31 -12.18
C TYR A 227 -4.47 1.24 -11.78
N ALA A 228 -4.80 1.59 -10.54
CA ALA A 228 -6.11 1.37 -9.93
C ALA A 228 -7.28 2.05 -10.66
N PRO A 229 -7.22 3.33 -11.08
CA PRO A 229 -8.36 3.98 -11.73
C PRO A 229 -8.88 3.25 -12.96
N GLN A 230 -8.00 2.77 -13.85
CA GLN A 230 -8.42 2.06 -15.05
C GLN A 230 -8.97 0.67 -14.72
N ASN A 231 -8.33 -0.05 -13.80
CA ASN A 231 -8.71 -1.43 -13.46
C ASN A 231 -10.02 -1.50 -12.68
N ILE A 232 -10.23 -0.61 -11.72
CA ILE A 232 -11.50 -0.54 -11.00
C ILE A 232 -12.65 -0.20 -11.95
N ALA A 233 -12.43 0.75 -12.87
CA ALA A 233 -13.42 1.05 -13.89
C ALA A 233 -13.68 -0.16 -14.81
N PHE A 234 -12.68 -1.00 -15.12
CA PHE A 234 -12.87 -2.23 -15.90
C PHE A 234 -13.66 -3.30 -15.14
N GLY A 235 -13.40 -3.49 -13.85
CA GLY A 235 -14.24 -4.35 -13.01
C GLY A 235 -15.69 -3.90 -13.00
N VAL A 236 -15.94 -2.60 -12.85
CA VAL A 236 -17.27 -2.00 -12.94
C VAL A 236 -17.90 -2.17 -14.32
N CYS A 237 -17.12 -2.00 -15.41
CA CYS A 237 -17.61 -2.25 -16.76
C CYS A 237 -18.06 -3.71 -16.95
N GLY A 238 -17.28 -4.68 -16.49
CA GLY A 238 -17.66 -6.09 -16.59
C GLY A 238 -19.00 -6.39 -15.94
N ILE A 239 -19.24 -5.85 -14.76
CA ILE A 239 -20.52 -6.01 -14.03
C ILE A 239 -21.67 -5.28 -14.75
N LEU A 240 -21.45 -4.05 -15.23
CA LEU A 240 -22.48 -3.24 -15.90
C LEU A 240 -22.93 -3.83 -17.24
N TRP A 241 -22.00 -4.29 -18.08
CA TRP A 241 -22.31 -4.85 -19.40
C TRP A 241 -22.57 -6.35 -19.38
N GLY A 242 -22.34 -7.02 -18.23
CA GLY A 242 -22.61 -8.44 -18.05
C GLY A 242 -24.11 -8.76 -18.02
N LYS A 243 -24.49 -9.87 -18.65
CA LYS A 243 -25.88 -10.37 -18.66
C LYS A 243 -26.15 -11.41 -17.58
N ASP A 244 -25.10 -12.16 -17.25
CA ASP A 244 -25.08 -13.20 -16.24
C ASP A 244 -23.66 -13.31 -15.69
N PHE A 245 -23.44 -14.21 -14.73
CA PHE A 245 -22.13 -14.41 -14.11
C PHE A 245 -21.02 -14.67 -15.12
N GLU A 246 -21.24 -15.61 -16.04
CA GLU A 246 -20.25 -16.00 -17.06
C GLU A 246 -19.92 -14.85 -18.01
N ASP A 247 -20.93 -14.21 -18.56
CA ASP A 247 -20.76 -13.10 -19.50
C ASP A 247 -20.03 -11.92 -18.83
N ALA A 248 -20.32 -11.66 -17.54
CA ALA A 248 -19.65 -10.61 -16.78
C ALA A 248 -18.17 -10.89 -16.54
N ILE A 249 -17.82 -12.09 -16.04
CA ILE A 249 -16.40 -12.42 -15.80
C ILE A 249 -15.58 -12.49 -17.07
N LEU A 250 -16.16 -13.02 -18.18
CA LEU A 250 -15.50 -13.06 -19.47
C LEU A 250 -15.34 -11.65 -20.07
N LYS A 251 -16.33 -10.78 -19.94
CA LYS A 251 -16.19 -9.38 -20.34
C LYS A 251 -15.10 -8.67 -19.55
N THR A 252 -15.04 -8.89 -18.23
CA THR A 252 -14.01 -8.28 -17.39
C THR A 252 -12.61 -8.73 -17.78
N VAL A 253 -12.35 -10.04 -17.85
CA VAL A 253 -11.00 -10.56 -18.18
C VAL A 253 -10.55 -10.12 -19.58
N ASN A 254 -11.48 -10.03 -20.52
CA ASN A 254 -11.16 -9.66 -21.89
C ASN A 254 -10.86 -8.17 -22.11
N LEU A 255 -11.06 -7.32 -21.09
CA LEU A 255 -10.56 -5.93 -21.11
C LEU A 255 -9.04 -5.86 -20.94
N GLY A 256 -8.39 -6.94 -20.46
CA GLY A 256 -6.95 -6.99 -20.25
C GLY A 256 -6.47 -6.19 -19.02
N TYR A 257 -5.20 -5.84 -19.00
CA TYR A 257 -4.48 -5.15 -17.91
C TYR A 257 -4.31 -6.03 -16.67
N ASP A 258 -4.85 -5.66 -15.54
CA ASP A 258 -4.77 -6.37 -14.27
C ASP A 258 -5.96 -7.32 -14.14
N THR A 259 -5.84 -8.43 -14.81
CA THR A 259 -6.97 -9.31 -15.11
C THR A 259 -7.44 -10.14 -13.92
N ASP A 260 -6.54 -10.62 -13.08
CA ASP A 260 -6.90 -11.38 -11.87
C ASP A 260 -7.61 -10.49 -10.86
N CYS A 261 -7.04 -9.34 -10.55
CA CYS A 261 -7.61 -8.36 -9.64
C CYS A 261 -9.01 -7.90 -10.07
N THR A 262 -9.17 -7.56 -11.35
CA THR A 262 -10.46 -7.04 -11.86
C THR A 262 -11.53 -8.11 -11.87
N VAL A 263 -11.20 -9.33 -12.33
CA VAL A 263 -12.20 -10.41 -12.44
C VAL A 263 -12.51 -11.01 -11.08
N ALA A 264 -11.53 -11.16 -10.19
CA ALA A 264 -11.77 -11.63 -8.83
C ALA A 264 -12.75 -10.72 -8.08
N THR A 265 -12.54 -9.40 -8.15
CA THR A 265 -13.44 -8.41 -7.53
C THR A 265 -14.83 -8.41 -8.18
N ALA A 266 -14.94 -8.48 -9.51
CA ALA A 266 -16.21 -8.54 -10.21
C ALA A 266 -17.01 -9.81 -9.87
N ALA A 267 -16.35 -10.98 -9.91
CA ALA A 267 -16.97 -12.27 -9.58
C ALA A 267 -17.39 -12.36 -8.11
N ALA A 268 -16.57 -11.86 -7.18
CA ALA A 268 -16.91 -11.76 -5.77
C ALA A 268 -18.14 -10.86 -5.54
N THR A 269 -18.19 -9.70 -6.17
CA THR A 269 -19.32 -8.76 -6.09
C THR A 269 -20.62 -9.39 -6.58
N LEU A 270 -20.59 -10.08 -7.72
CA LEU A 270 -21.76 -10.81 -8.25
C LEU A 270 -22.19 -11.97 -7.33
N GLY A 271 -21.21 -12.68 -6.73
CA GLY A 271 -21.48 -13.69 -5.72
C GLY A 271 -22.18 -13.11 -4.49
N ILE A 272 -21.76 -11.97 -3.98
CA ILE A 272 -22.42 -11.26 -2.88
C ILE A 272 -23.85 -10.84 -3.27
N MET A 273 -24.05 -10.33 -4.47
CA MET A 273 -25.38 -9.88 -4.92
C MET A 273 -26.38 -11.02 -4.96
N TYR A 274 -26.01 -12.13 -5.57
CA TYR A 274 -26.97 -13.14 -6.03
C TYR A 274 -26.81 -14.52 -5.36
N GLY A 275 -25.76 -14.74 -4.58
CA GLY A 275 -25.48 -16.01 -3.90
C GLY A 275 -24.92 -17.09 -4.82
N THR A 276 -24.71 -18.30 -4.24
CA THR A 276 -24.09 -19.43 -4.94
C THR A 276 -24.88 -19.94 -6.13
N ALA A 277 -26.21 -19.83 -6.11
CA ALA A 277 -27.08 -20.27 -7.20
C ALA A 277 -26.85 -19.51 -8.52
N TYR A 278 -26.26 -18.33 -8.46
CA TYR A 278 -25.95 -17.51 -9.64
C TYR A 278 -24.61 -17.93 -10.29
N ILE A 279 -23.77 -18.65 -9.59
CA ILE A 279 -22.47 -19.10 -10.07
C ILE A 279 -22.62 -20.47 -10.78
N PRO A 280 -22.41 -20.56 -12.11
CA PRO A 280 -22.56 -21.83 -12.82
C PRO A 280 -21.52 -22.88 -12.37
N GLU A 281 -21.96 -24.13 -12.18
CA GLU A 281 -21.11 -25.25 -11.74
C GLU A 281 -19.87 -25.46 -12.62
N LYS A 282 -19.94 -25.13 -13.91
CA LYS A 282 -18.80 -25.23 -14.80
C LYS A 282 -17.64 -24.31 -14.37
N TRP A 283 -17.92 -23.18 -13.71
CA TRP A 283 -16.91 -22.26 -13.21
C TRP A 283 -16.46 -22.63 -11.79
N SER A 284 -17.35 -23.10 -10.93
CA SER A 284 -17.05 -23.43 -9.54
C SER A 284 -16.34 -24.79 -9.35
N LYS A 285 -16.78 -25.82 -10.10
CA LYS A 285 -16.20 -27.19 -9.97
C LYS A 285 -14.70 -27.27 -10.20
N PRO A 286 -14.11 -26.62 -11.23
CA PRO A 286 -12.67 -26.71 -11.47
C PRO A 286 -11.81 -26.08 -10.38
N VAL A 287 -12.26 -25.03 -9.74
CA VAL A 287 -11.52 -24.35 -8.66
C VAL A 287 -11.74 -24.99 -7.29
N GLY A 288 -12.87 -25.68 -7.09
CA GLY A 288 -13.21 -26.39 -5.85
C GLY A 288 -13.38 -25.45 -4.67
N GLU A 289 -13.22 -26.00 -3.46
CA GLU A 289 -13.47 -25.29 -2.20
C GLU A 289 -12.17 -25.01 -1.40
N ASN A 290 -11.06 -25.62 -1.78
CA ASN A 290 -9.79 -25.48 -1.06
C ASN A 290 -9.20 -24.08 -1.20
N ILE A 291 -8.59 -23.59 -0.14
CA ILE A 291 -7.78 -22.38 -0.15
C ILE A 291 -6.33 -22.76 -0.46
N THR A 292 -5.76 -22.12 -1.46
CA THR A 292 -4.35 -22.28 -1.84
C THR A 292 -3.60 -21.01 -1.48
N VAL A 293 -2.77 -21.07 -0.44
CA VAL A 293 -1.96 -19.96 0.04
C VAL A 293 -0.64 -19.90 -0.71
N SER A 294 -0.23 -18.72 -1.15
CA SER A 294 1.05 -18.51 -1.81
C SER A 294 2.24 -18.80 -0.88
N ALA A 295 3.34 -19.27 -1.45
CA ALA A 295 4.60 -19.47 -0.74
C ALA A 295 5.20 -18.17 -0.17
N MET A 296 4.71 -17.00 -0.60
CA MET A 296 5.11 -15.69 -0.10
C MET A 296 4.38 -15.28 1.19
N ILE A 297 3.37 -16.03 1.61
CA ILE A 297 2.74 -15.91 2.93
C ILE A 297 3.31 -17.01 3.82
N LYS A 298 3.85 -16.64 4.98
CA LYS A 298 4.53 -17.60 5.87
C LYS A 298 4.00 -17.55 7.29
N GLY A 299 3.86 -18.73 7.93
CA GLY A 299 3.49 -18.84 9.33
C GLY A 299 2.07 -18.37 9.68
N LEU A 300 1.23 -18.12 8.68
CA LEU A 300 -0.15 -17.67 8.87
C LEU A 300 -1.07 -18.87 9.15
N PRO A 301 -1.88 -18.86 10.21
CA PRO A 301 -2.93 -19.86 10.43
C PRO A 301 -4.12 -19.54 9.50
N ALA A 302 -4.05 -20.02 8.25
CA ALA A 302 -5.09 -19.79 7.25
C ALA A 302 -6.21 -20.85 7.35
N PRO A 303 -7.49 -20.49 7.05
CA PRO A 303 -8.56 -21.43 6.83
C PRO A 303 -8.20 -22.44 5.73
N LYS A 304 -8.63 -23.69 5.88
CA LYS A 304 -8.32 -24.76 4.90
C LYS A 304 -9.19 -24.70 3.65
N ASP A 305 -10.42 -24.23 3.80
CA ASP A 305 -11.41 -24.20 2.75
C ASP A 305 -12.36 -22.99 2.87
N LEU A 306 -13.18 -22.77 1.84
CA LEU A 306 -14.14 -21.67 1.77
C LEU A 306 -15.23 -21.75 2.86
N ASN A 307 -15.57 -22.96 3.37
CA ASN A 307 -16.54 -23.11 4.44
C ASN A 307 -15.97 -22.57 5.76
N GLU A 308 -14.70 -22.91 6.06
CA GLU A 308 -14.03 -22.41 7.26
C GLU A 308 -13.85 -20.89 7.18
N LEU A 309 -13.41 -20.36 6.03
CA LEU A 309 -13.27 -18.92 5.80
C LEU A 309 -14.62 -18.20 5.96
N THR A 310 -15.71 -18.76 5.42
CA THR A 310 -17.05 -18.21 5.54
C THR A 310 -17.51 -18.17 6.99
N ASN A 311 -17.31 -19.26 7.74
CA ASN A 311 -17.68 -19.32 9.15
C ASN A 311 -16.92 -18.29 10.00
N GLU A 312 -15.61 -18.12 9.76
CA GLU A 312 -14.82 -17.11 10.44
C GLU A 312 -15.26 -15.69 10.08
N SER A 313 -15.55 -15.42 8.80
CA SER A 313 -16.11 -14.13 8.35
C SER A 313 -17.42 -13.81 9.06
N ILE A 314 -18.33 -14.78 9.22
CA ILE A 314 -19.60 -14.60 9.95
C ILE A 314 -19.35 -14.36 11.44
N ARG A 315 -18.41 -15.07 12.05
CA ARG A 315 -18.04 -14.87 13.45
C ARG A 315 -17.58 -13.43 13.68
N LEU A 316 -16.73 -12.91 12.79
CA LEU A 316 -16.22 -11.55 12.83
C LEU A 316 -17.31 -10.51 12.52
N TYR A 317 -18.17 -10.77 11.54
CA TYR A 317 -19.36 -9.94 11.29
C TYR A 317 -20.23 -9.79 12.54
N ASN A 318 -20.54 -10.91 13.22
CA ASN A 318 -21.32 -10.87 14.44
C ASN A 318 -20.61 -10.11 15.57
N MET A 319 -19.31 -10.21 15.68
CA MET A 319 -18.51 -9.45 16.65
C MET A 319 -18.61 -7.93 16.37
N LEU A 320 -18.37 -7.51 15.13
CA LEU A 320 -18.42 -6.09 14.73
C LEU A 320 -19.83 -5.51 14.84
N LYS A 321 -20.86 -6.30 14.55
CA LYS A 321 -22.28 -5.89 14.68
C LYS A 321 -22.64 -5.44 16.10
N TYR A 322 -21.99 -5.97 17.13
CA TYR A 322 -22.21 -5.60 18.53
C TYR A 322 -21.17 -4.60 19.05
N ALA A 323 -20.19 -4.20 18.25
CA ALA A 323 -19.24 -3.18 18.59
C ALA A 323 -19.86 -1.76 18.44
N ASP A 324 -19.20 -0.77 18.99
CA ASP A 324 -19.57 0.63 18.81
C ASP A 324 -19.17 1.09 17.39
N ARG A 325 -20.11 1.00 16.46
CA ARG A 325 -19.95 1.39 15.05
C ARG A 325 -19.43 2.83 14.90
N ASP A 326 -20.04 3.75 15.64
CA ASP A 326 -19.73 5.17 15.49
C ASP A 326 -18.32 5.48 16.04
N ALA A 327 -17.90 4.78 17.09
CA ALA A 327 -16.53 4.87 17.59
C ALA A 327 -15.50 4.31 16.59
N ILE A 328 -15.83 3.19 15.91
CA ILE A 328 -14.97 2.61 14.86
C ILE A 328 -14.81 3.63 13.71
N ILE A 329 -15.90 4.20 13.23
CA ILE A 329 -15.88 5.18 12.13
C ILE A 329 -15.15 6.46 12.56
N ALA A 330 -15.40 6.97 13.76
CA ALA A 330 -14.76 8.17 14.28
C ALA A 330 -13.24 8.00 14.48
N SER A 331 -12.75 6.77 14.63
CA SER A 331 -11.34 6.45 14.74
C SER A 331 -10.66 6.13 13.40
N THR A 332 -11.37 6.31 12.27
CA THR A 332 -10.77 6.14 10.93
C THR A 332 -9.61 7.11 10.74
N PRO A 333 -8.44 6.63 10.28
CA PRO A 333 -7.33 7.51 9.94
C PRO A 333 -7.75 8.55 8.88
N SER A 334 -7.24 9.78 9.03
CA SER A 334 -7.48 10.81 8.03
C SER A 334 -6.81 10.47 6.69
N ARG A 335 -7.41 10.95 5.60
CA ARG A 335 -7.02 10.67 4.21
C ARG A 335 -6.48 11.89 3.47
N THR A 336 -6.19 12.98 4.17
CA THR A 336 -5.62 14.17 3.52
C THR A 336 -4.12 14.00 3.31
N ASP A 337 -3.57 14.55 2.23
CA ASP A 337 -2.13 14.47 1.92
C ASP A 337 -1.25 14.95 3.07
N ALA A 338 -1.71 15.96 3.83
CA ALA A 338 -1.01 16.46 5.01
C ALA A 338 -0.93 15.41 6.14
N ASP A 339 -1.88 14.48 6.20
CA ASP A 339 -1.94 13.47 7.27
C ASP A 339 -1.08 12.24 6.96
N TYR A 340 -0.79 11.96 5.69
CA TYR A 340 0.10 10.85 5.30
C TYR A 340 1.57 11.07 5.70
N GLN A 341 1.96 12.29 6.02
CA GLN A 341 3.28 12.63 6.57
C GLN A 341 3.33 12.50 8.11
N ARG A 342 2.21 12.12 8.75
CA ARG A 342 2.10 12.04 10.20
C ARG A 342 2.13 10.60 10.68
N TYR A 343 2.85 10.36 11.78
CA TYR A 343 2.79 9.12 12.54
C TYR A 343 1.89 9.29 13.75
N LEU A 344 0.87 8.46 13.84
CA LEU A 344 0.16 8.31 15.11
C LEU A 344 0.97 7.37 16.00
N ILE A 345 1.69 7.93 16.96
CA ILE A 345 2.36 7.17 17.99
C ILE A 345 1.45 7.23 19.22
N THR A 346 0.71 6.15 19.47
CA THR A 346 -0.15 6.10 20.65
C THR A 346 0.70 5.99 21.92
N SER A 347 0.54 6.96 22.82
CA SER A 347 0.80 6.70 24.22
C SER A 347 -0.24 5.72 24.72
N THR A 348 0.12 4.87 25.67
CA THR A 348 -0.80 3.89 26.23
C THR A 348 -2.18 4.51 26.47
N GLU A 349 -3.24 3.85 26.02
CA GLU A 349 -4.65 4.22 26.23
C GLU A 349 -5.02 4.54 27.69
N LYS A 350 -4.17 4.13 28.61
CA LYS A 350 -4.41 4.19 30.05
C LYS A 350 -4.59 5.59 30.61
N ASP A 351 -4.03 6.60 29.95
CA ASP A 351 -4.02 7.98 30.47
C ASP A 351 -4.65 8.99 29.50
N GLY A 352 -5.13 8.55 28.33
CA GLY A 352 -5.87 9.39 27.38
C GLY A 352 -5.02 10.47 26.69
N VAL A 353 -3.70 10.31 26.64
CA VAL A 353 -2.83 11.24 25.92
C VAL A 353 -2.21 10.57 24.70
N TYR A 354 -2.29 11.27 23.57
CA TYR A 354 -1.78 10.81 22.26
C TYR A 354 -0.73 11.78 21.76
N ALA A 355 0.28 11.26 21.08
CA ALA A 355 1.24 12.08 20.35
C ALA A 355 1.31 11.64 18.88
N THR A 356 1.24 12.60 17.98
CA THR A 356 1.37 12.39 16.54
C THR A 356 2.67 13.03 16.06
N LEU A 357 3.56 12.24 15.46
CA LEU A 357 4.79 12.74 14.82
C LEU A 357 4.48 13.29 13.43
N CYS A 358 5.08 14.42 13.10
CA CYS A 358 5.16 14.93 11.74
C CYS A 358 6.62 15.29 11.43
N TYR A 359 7.20 14.73 10.38
CA TYR A 359 8.43 15.23 9.80
C TYR A 359 8.12 16.54 9.05
N LEU A 360 8.78 17.62 9.44
CA LEU A 360 8.58 18.94 8.81
C LEU A 360 9.39 19.11 7.51
N ASP A 361 10.31 18.17 7.26
CA ASP A 361 11.11 18.02 6.05
C ASP A 361 11.44 16.52 5.87
N LYS A 362 12.34 16.18 4.97
CA LYS A 362 12.82 14.79 4.78
C LYS A 362 13.27 14.17 6.11
N PRO A 363 12.96 12.89 6.38
CA PRO A 363 13.33 12.21 7.62
C PRO A 363 14.82 11.81 7.64
N ILE A 364 15.71 12.75 7.37
CA ILE A 364 17.17 12.55 7.29
C ILE A 364 17.91 13.47 8.23
N CYS A 365 19.07 13.03 8.73
CA CYS A 365 19.94 13.84 9.56
C CYS A 365 21.43 13.58 9.25
N ALA A 366 22.18 14.66 9.16
CA ALA A 366 23.65 14.67 8.95
C ALA A 366 24.23 15.95 9.58
N PRO A 367 25.56 16.12 9.69
CA PRO A 367 26.17 17.30 10.32
C PRO A 367 25.74 18.66 9.73
N ASP A 368 25.47 18.67 8.42
CA ASP A 368 25.03 19.85 7.66
C ASP A 368 23.55 19.72 7.17
N CYS A 369 22.79 18.78 7.75
CA CYS A 369 21.39 18.52 7.41
C CYS A 369 20.60 18.15 8.67
N ASN A 370 19.89 19.11 9.23
CA ASN A 370 19.05 18.88 10.40
C ASN A 370 17.72 18.21 10.02
N CYS A 371 17.12 17.46 10.96
CA CYS A 371 15.81 16.88 10.82
C CYS A 371 14.80 17.59 11.75
N PRO A 372 14.03 18.56 11.24
CA PRO A 372 12.98 19.19 12.02
C PRO A 372 11.76 18.28 12.11
N VAL A 373 11.26 18.10 13.33
CA VAL A 373 10.08 17.28 13.65
C VAL A 373 9.10 18.06 14.51
N SER A 374 7.83 17.70 14.44
CA SER A 374 6.83 18.19 15.37
C SER A 374 6.03 17.03 15.97
N PHE A 375 5.58 17.23 17.20
CA PHE A 375 4.71 16.29 17.89
C PHE A 375 3.45 17.04 18.31
N ALA A 376 2.30 16.64 17.74
CA ALA A 376 1.00 17.08 18.21
C ALA A 376 0.58 16.19 19.39
N ILE A 377 0.37 16.78 20.56
CA ILE A 377 0.03 16.08 21.80
C ILE A 377 -1.40 16.40 22.14
N LYS A 378 -2.29 15.40 22.06
CA LYS A 378 -3.71 15.53 22.37
C LYS A 378 -4.02 14.94 23.74
N ASN A 379 -4.68 15.71 24.58
CA ASN A 379 -5.10 15.29 25.91
C ASN A 379 -6.61 14.98 25.95
N ASN A 380 -6.96 13.72 25.93
CA ASN A 380 -8.34 13.26 26.10
C ASN A 380 -8.69 12.90 27.56
N SER A 381 -7.79 13.17 28.51
CA SER A 381 -8.05 12.96 29.95
C SER A 381 -8.89 14.10 30.55
N GLY A 382 -9.37 13.89 31.79
CA GLY A 382 -10.18 14.88 32.50
C GLY A 382 -9.40 16.00 33.20
N TRP A 383 -8.05 16.08 33.10
CA TRP A 383 -7.18 17.05 33.77
C TRP A 383 -6.07 17.57 32.90
N ALA A 384 -5.57 18.76 33.18
CA ALA A 384 -4.44 19.35 32.49
C ALA A 384 -3.16 18.54 32.72
N TRP A 385 -2.37 18.39 31.66
CA TRP A 385 -1.06 17.75 31.69
C TRP A 385 0.05 18.76 31.50
N ARG A 386 0.90 18.93 32.53
CA ARG A 386 2.17 19.62 32.36
C ARG A 386 3.21 18.62 31.90
N ILE A 387 3.76 18.84 30.74
CA ILE A 387 4.65 17.92 30.04
C ILE A 387 5.99 18.60 29.81
N LYS A 388 7.08 17.88 30.10
CA LYS A 388 8.40 18.16 29.55
C LYS A 388 8.66 17.19 28.38
N ALA A 389 9.02 17.74 27.23
CA ALA A 389 9.35 16.97 26.02
C ALA A 389 10.86 16.99 25.78
N GLU A 390 11.43 15.82 25.42
CA GLU A 390 12.84 15.69 25.08
C GLU A 390 13.05 14.57 24.04
N LEU A 391 14.11 14.65 23.23
CA LEU A 391 14.54 13.56 22.36
C LEU A 391 15.68 12.78 23.03
N ILE A 392 15.49 11.49 23.22
CA ILE A 392 16.56 10.57 23.61
C ILE A 392 17.24 10.13 22.32
N CYS A 393 18.48 10.55 22.16
CA CYS A 393 19.26 10.36 20.95
C CYS A 393 20.35 9.29 21.14
N PRO A 394 20.60 8.42 20.12
CA PRO A 394 21.78 7.55 20.12
C PRO A 394 23.06 8.36 19.89
N ASP A 395 24.23 7.70 20.03
CA ASP A 395 25.51 8.32 19.81
C ASP A 395 25.61 9.01 18.44
N GLY A 396 26.14 10.22 18.42
CA GLY A 396 26.28 11.03 17.23
C GLY A 396 25.07 11.92 16.92
N PHE A 397 23.93 11.75 17.60
CA PHE A 397 22.75 12.61 17.46
C PHE A 397 22.51 13.42 18.75
N TYR A 398 21.90 14.59 18.60
CA TYR A 398 21.52 15.43 19.72
C TYR A 398 20.36 16.37 19.36
N CYS A 399 19.67 16.84 20.39
CA CYS A 399 18.64 17.86 20.30
C CYS A 399 18.81 18.80 21.50
N ASP A 400 18.86 20.10 21.25
CA ASP A 400 19.00 21.10 22.31
C ASP A 400 17.64 21.55 22.83
N ASP A 401 16.55 21.19 22.13
CA ASP A 401 15.19 21.59 22.48
C ASP A 401 14.66 20.72 23.64
N ASN A 402 14.21 21.34 24.71
CA ASN A 402 13.60 20.69 25.88
C ASN A 402 12.36 21.48 26.34
N PRO A 403 11.32 21.61 25.50
CA PRO A 403 10.16 22.43 25.81
C PRO A 403 9.32 21.83 26.94
N GLU A 404 8.77 22.74 27.78
CA GLU A 404 7.70 22.45 28.71
C GLU A 404 6.41 23.10 28.23
N LEU A 405 5.29 22.37 28.32
CA LEU A 405 3.98 22.84 27.90
C LEU A 405 2.89 22.29 28.82
N THR A 406 1.74 22.96 28.81
CA THR A 406 0.54 22.48 29.49
C THR A 406 -0.49 22.15 28.40
N VAL A 407 -1.04 20.94 28.45
CA VAL A 407 -2.11 20.49 27.54
C VAL A 407 -3.39 20.34 28.34
N GLU A 408 -4.33 21.24 28.13
CA GLU A 408 -5.62 21.24 28.80
C GLU A 408 -6.52 20.07 28.36
N PRO A 409 -7.50 19.64 29.17
CA PRO A 409 -8.45 18.62 28.82
C PRO A 409 -9.14 18.88 27.47
N GLY A 410 -9.15 17.88 26.57
CA GLY A 410 -9.76 17.98 25.26
C GLY A 410 -8.98 18.85 24.25
N ARG A 411 -7.80 19.37 24.63
CA ARG A 411 -6.97 20.21 23.75
C ARG A 411 -5.82 19.42 23.15
N GLU A 412 -5.28 19.99 22.07
CA GLU A 412 -4.08 19.54 21.41
C GLU A 412 -3.07 20.69 21.36
N GLU A 413 -1.83 20.39 21.71
CA GLU A 413 -0.70 21.32 21.64
C GLU A 413 0.42 20.71 20.80
N THR A 414 1.14 21.55 20.06
CA THR A 414 2.22 21.09 19.16
C THR A 414 3.59 21.54 19.66
N VAL A 415 4.50 20.59 19.77
CA VAL A 415 5.91 20.82 20.09
C VAL A 415 6.76 20.64 18.85
N LYS A 416 7.61 21.61 18.53
CA LYS A 416 8.60 21.52 17.44
C LYS A 416 9.98 21.29 18.05
N MET A 417 10.72 20.36 17.45
CA MET A 417 12.07 19.99 17.88
C MET A 417 12.96 19.78 16.66
N THR A 418 14.25 20.04 16.81
CA THR A 418 15.21 19.87 15.70
C THR A 418 16.29 18.88 16.09
N LEU A 419 16.26 17.69 15.47
CA LEU A 419 17.31 16.71 15.62
C LEU A 419 18.53 17.13 14.78
N LYS A 420 19.70 17.02 15.38
CA LYS A 420 21.01 17.34 14.79
C LYS A 420 21.94 16.14 14.88
N ALA A 421 22.94 16.08 14.01
CA ALA A 421 23.99 15.07 14.05
C ALA A 421 25.37 15.72 14.14
N SER A 422 26.24 15.22 15.01
CA SER A 422 27.62 15.67 15.17
C SER A 422 28.58 14.99 14.18
N LYS A 423 28.18 13.83 13.65
CA LYS A 423 28.89 13.05 12.63
C LYS A 423 27.89 12.44 11.64
N MET A 424 28.36 12.02 10.47
CA MET A 424 27.53 11.22 9.56
C MET A 424 27.13 9.91 10.24
N PRO A 425 25.83 9.55 10.29
CA PRO A 425 25.41 8.29 10.90
C PRO A 425 26.04 7.06 10.22
N ASP A 426 26.42 6.07 11.00
CA ASP A 426 27.07 4.86 10.48
C ASP A 426 26.05 3.89 9.83
N GLN A 427 24.79 3.92 10.29
CA GLN A 427 23.71 3.07 9.79
C GLN A 427 22.73 3.85 8.94
N ARG A 428 22.08 3.16 7.98
CA ARG A 428 21.08 3.76 7.10
C ARG A 428 19.87 4.29 7.89
N TYR A 429 19.39 3.56 8.88
CA TYR A 429 18.26 3.94 9.73
C TYR A 429 18.67 4.00 11.20
N ASN A 430 18.18 5.01 11.90
CA ASN A 430 18.56 5.31 13.26
C ASN A 430 17.30 5.55 14.11
N ARG A 431 17.23 4.90 15.25
CA ARG A 431 16.07 4.99 16.15
C ARG A 431 16.26 6.10 17.15
N ILE A 432 15.39 7.09 17.08
CA ILE A 432 15.28 8.19 18.03
C ILE A 432 14.07 7.92 18.92
N CYS A 433 14.05 8.44 20.14
CA CYS A 433 12.90 8.29 21.01
C CYS A 433 12.43 9.66 21.49
N PHE A 434 11.19 10.01 21.17
CA PHE A 434 10.50 11.13 21.78
C PHE A 434 10.05 10.71 23.18
N LYS A 435 10.47 11.45 24.20
CA LYS A 435 10.11 11.22 25.60
C LYS A 435 9.24 12.36 26.09
N MET A 436 8.07 12.02 26.61
CA MET A 436 7.20 12.91 27.36
C MET A 436 7.28 12.57 28.84
N THR A 437 7.62 13.54 29.67
CA THR A 437 7.60 13.42 31.12
C THR A 437 6.48 14.27 31.69
N ARG A 438 5.48 13.66 32.33
CA ARG A 438 4.45 14.38 33.06
C ARG A 438 5.01 14.82 34.39
N ILE A 439 4.86 16.12 34.69
CA ILE A 439 5.35 16.75 35.91
C ILE A 439 4.15 17.19 36.73
N ASN A 440 4.16 16.88 38.03
CA ASN A 440 3.21 17.41 39.01
C ASN A 440 3.99 17.90 40.23
N ASP A 441 3.77 19.17 40.64
CA ASP A 441 4.43 19.82 41.79
C ASP A 441 5.96 19.63 41.80
N GLY A 442 6.60 19.66 40.63
CA GLY A 442 8.05 19.52 40.48
C GLY A 442 8.57 18.08 40.53
N SER A 443 7.69 17.08 40.70
CA SER A 443 8.03 15.65 40.67
C SER A 443 7.55 14.98 39.40
N VAL A 444 8.28 13.95 38.95
CA VAL A 444 7.89 13.11 37.81
C VAL A 444 6.72 12.23 38.24
N TRP A 445 5.60 12.33 37.49
CA TRP A 445 4.43 11.47 37.68
C TRP A 445 4.47 10.23 36.78
N SER A 446 4.77 10.43 35.51
CA SER A 446 4.85 9.35 34.51
C SER A 446 5.77 9.74 33.35
N GLU A 447 6.35 8.73 32.68
CA GLU A 447 7.17 8.90 31.49
C GLU A 447 6.60 8.04 30.35
N TYR A 448 6.60 8.60 29.14
CA TYR A 448 6.18 7.95 27.90
C TYR A 448 7.32 8.04 26.89
N ARG A 449 7.55 6.96 26.18
CA ARG A 449 8.63 6.84 25.19
C ARG A 449 8.07 6.39 23.87
N LEU A 450 8.24 7.21 22.85
CA LEU A 450 7.71 7.00 21.51
C LEU A 450 8.88 6.93 20.51
N PRO A 451 9.27 5.73 20.08
CA PRO A 451 10.37 5.58 19.13
C PRO A 451 9.94 6.00 17.72
N PHE A 452 10.86 6.62 16.98
CA PHE A 452 10.70 6.95 15.59
C PHE A 452 12.03 6.80 14.83
N THR A 453 11.95 6.76 13.50
CA THR A 453 13.12 6.51 12.65
C THR A 453 13.60 7.79 11.97
N VAL A 454 14.93 7.98 11.92
CA VAL A 454 15.57 8.99 11.09
C VAL A 454 16.65 8.31 10.25
N LEU A 455 16.71 8.66 8.97
CA LEU A 455 17.63 8.05 8.02
C LEU A 455 18.95 8.80 7.95
N ARG A 456 20.03 8.06 7.74
CA ARG A 456 21.22 8.61 7.12
C ARG A 456 20.84 9.02 5.68
N PRO A 457 21.17 10.23 5.21
CA PRO A 457 20.89 10.61 3.83
C PRO A 457 21.69 9.77 2.83
N ASN A 458 21.09 9.51 1.68
CA ASN A 458 21.82 9.16 0.47
C ASN A 458 22.55 10.40 -0.04
N VAL A 459 23.83 10.27 -0.32
CA VAL A 459 24.68 11.42 -0.72
C VAL A 459 24.96 11.33 -2.21
N TRP A 460 24.48 12.32 -2.94
CA TRP A 460 24.75 12.48 -4.36
C TRP A 460 25.61 13.70 -4.62
N THR A 461 26.47 13.61 -5.62
CA THR A 461 27.11 14.76 -6.27
C THR A 461 26.44 14.95 -7.62
N ILE A 462 25.60 15.97 -7.75
CA ILE A 462 24.84 16.27 -8.97
C ILE A 462 25.46 17.50 -9.63
N ASN A 463 26.00 17.33 -10.84
CA ASN A 463 26.72 18.39 -11.57
C ASN A 463 27.78 19.08 -10.68
N GLY A 464 28.51 18.32 -9.89
CA GLY A 464 29.57 18.81 -9.00
C GLY A 464 29.06 19.40 -7.67
N LYS A 465 27.76 19.43 -7.40
CA LYS A 465 27.17 19.92 -6.14
C LYS A 465 26.68 18.76 -5.27
N LYS A 466 27.04 18.79 -4.00
CA LYS A 466 26.56 17.82 -3.01
C LYS A 466 25.07 18.00 -2.75
N ARG A 467 24.31 16.89 -2.71
CA ARG A 467 22.89 16.85 -2.41
C ARG A 467 22.53 15.65 -1.54
N TYR A 468 21.61 15.85 -0.60
CA TYR A 468 21.08 14.81 0.28
C TYR A 468 19.69 14.38 -0.14
N GLU A 469 19.48 13.05 -0.27
CA GLU A 469 18.20 12.45 -0.58
C GLU A 469 17.78 11.45 0.50
N ALA A 470 16.49 11.43 0.79
CA ALA A 470 15.96 10.53 1.81
C ALA A 470 15.75 9.11 1.28
N GLY A 471 15.36 8.97 0.03
CA GLY A 471 14.98 7.72 -0.61
C GLY A 471 15.76 7.41 -1.88
N CYS A 472 15.18 6.55 -2.70
CA CYS A 472 15.74 6.14 -3.99
C CYS A 472 15.34 7.09 -5.13
N ASN A 473 14.25 7.87 -4.95
CA ASN A 473 13.74 8.80 -5.93
C ASN A 473 14.48 10.13 -5.87
N VAL A 474 15.01 10.57 -7.00
CA VAL A 474 15.79 11.82 -7.13
C VAL A 474 15.18 12.69 -8.22
N THR A 475 14.53 13.78 -7.83
CA THR A 475 14.04 14.80 -8.77
C THR A 475 15.17 15.78 -9.06
N LEU A 476 15.48 16.01 -10.33
CA LEU A 476 16.53 16.92 -10.78
C LEU A 476 15.93 18.28 -11.17
N ASP A 477 16.77 19.32 -11.12
CA ASP A 477 16.34 20.66 -11.56
C ASP A 477 16.24 20.71 -13.09
N ASN A 478 15.45 21.64 -13.61
CA ASN A 478 15.29 21.82 -15.07
C ASN A 478 16.29 22.87 -15.62
N ASP A 479 17.52 22.84 -15.13
CA ASP A 479 18.53 23.88 -15.37
C ASP A 479 19.65 23.49 -16.36
N ALA A 480 19.69 22.21 -16.74
CA ALA A 480 20.72 21.67 -17.64
C ALA A 480 20.14 20.66 -18.64
N PRO A 481 20.70 20.54 -19.86
CA PRO A 481 20.28 19.55 -20.86
C PRO A 481 20.63 18.12 -20.47
N GLU A 482 21.58 17.95 -19.57
CA GLU A 482 22.05 16.67 -19.06
C GLU A 482 22.51 16.83 -17.61
N HIS A 483 22.19 15.86 -16.76
CA HIS A 483 22.65 15.80 -15.39
C HIS A 483 23.56 14.60 -15.17
N VAL A 484 24.71 14.83 -14.54
CA VAL A 484 25.63 13.80 -14.09
C VAL A 484 25.50 13.68 -12.58
N CYS A 485 25.07 12.50 -12.11
CA CYS A 485 24.84 12.18 -10.70
C CYS A 485 25.86 11.10 -10.29
N GLU A 486 26.69 11.38 -9.30
CA GLU A 486 27.71 10.48 -8.81
C GLU A 486 27.51 10.20 -7.33
N ALA A 487 27.76 8.95 -6.92
CA ALA A 487 27.71 8.51 -5.54
C ALA A 487 28.66 7.32 -5.33
N THR A 488 28.95 6.99 -4.08
CA THR A 488 29.63 5.75 -3.70
C THR A 488 28.64 4.84 -2.99
N LEU A 489 28.35 3.68 -3.56
CA LEU A 489 27.57 2.63 -2.93
C LEU A 489 28.47 1.74 -2.09
N TYR A 490 28.28 1.69 -0.79
CA TYR A 490 28.93 0.74 0.10
C TYR A 490 28.04 -0.46 0.33
N GLU A 491 28.49 -1.63 -0.10
CA GLU A 491 27.83 -2.92 0.10
C GLU A 491 28.53 -3.67 1.25
N PRO A 492 27.81 -3.99 2.35
CA PRO A 492 28.42 -4.61 3.51
C PRO A 492 28.77 -6.09 3.31
N GLN A 493 28.20 -6.75 2.30
CA GLN A 493 28.45 -8.16 1.98
C GLN A 493 28.31 -8.44 0.49
N SER A 494 29.06 -9.43 -0.02
CA SER A 494 28.90 -9.84 -1.42
C SER A 494 27.60 -10.59 -1.63
N ARG A 495 26.75 -10.13 -2.57
CA ARG A 495 25.46 -10.76 -2.87
C ARG A 495 24.98 -10.47 -4.29
N LYS A 496 24.13 -11.37 -4.80
CA LYS A 496 23.40 -11.12 -6.05
C LYS A 496 22.46 -9.91 -5.85
N THR A 497 22.60 -8.95 -6.74
CA THR A 497 21.87 -7.67 -6.65
C THR A 497 21.30 -7.30 -8.01
N VAL A 498 20.11 -6.73 -8.01
CA VAL A 498 19.56 -6.03 -9.17
C VAL A 498 19.73 -4.54 -8.92
N LEU A 499 20.55 -3.90 -9.74
CA LEU A 499 20.64 -2.45 -9.80
C LEU A 499 19.59 -1.94 -10.78
N ILE A 500 18.71 -1.07 -10.33
CA ILE A 500 17.68 -0.42 -11.12
C ILE A 500 18.00 1.06 -11.16
N CYS A 501 18.18 1.62 -12.36
CA CYS A 501 18.19 3.06 -12.55
C CYS A 501 17.11 3.40 -13.57
N ASN A 502 15.94 3.80 -13.07
CA ASN A 502 14.72 3.90 -13.85
C ASN A 502 14.28 5.37 -14.00
N SER A 503 13.95 5.78 -15.21
CA SER A 503 13.54 7.14 -15.55
C SER A 503 12.66 7.16 -16.80
N GLU A 504 11.75 8.14 -16.88
CA GLU A 504 11.05 8.48 -18.12
C GLU A 504 11.96 9.16 -19.15
N ARG A 505 13.21 9.47 -18.79
CA ARG A 505 14.20 10.12 -19.63
C ARG A 505 15.28 9.13 -20.05
N PRO A 506 16.00 9.41 -21.12
CA PRO A 506 17.21 8.66 -21.44
C PRO A 506 18.15 8.65 -20.23
N VAL A 507 18.54 7.46 -19.82
CA VAL A 507 19.36 7.25 -18.62
C VAL A 507 20.47 6.26 -18.89
N LYS A 508 21.69 6.59 -18.43
CA LYS A 508 22.88 5.74 -18.48
C LYS A 508 23.36 5.43 -17.07
N LEU A 509 23.63 4.17 -16.79
CA LEU A 509 24.22 3.72 -15.52
C LEU A 509 25.63 3.16 -15.76
N GLU A 510 26.58 3.69 -15.01
CA GLU A 510 27.95 3.21 -14.94
C GLU A 510 28.28 2.78 -13.49
N LEU A 511 28.90 1.62 -13.33
CA LEU A 511 29.39 1.09 -12.07
C LEU A 511 30.88 0.80 -12.18
N ASP A 512 31.70 1.38 -11.30
CA ASP A 512 33.17 1.24 -11.27
C ASP A 512 33.86 1.56 -12.61
N GLY A 513 33.24 2.44 -13.41
CA GLY A 513 33.71 2.85 -14.73
C GLY A 513 33.22 1.99 -15.89
N GLU A 514 32.51 0.89 -15.62
CA GLU A 514 31.87 0.05 -16.65
C GLU A 514 30.44 0.50 -16.89
N VAL A 515 30.02 0.60 -18.16
CA VAL A 515 28.65 0.91 -18.55
C VAL A 515 27.80 -0.32 -18.39
N LEU A 516 26.86 -0.31 -17.46
CA LEU A 516 25.90 -1.40 -17.28
C LEU A 516 24.78 -1.32 -18.32
N PHE A 517 24.31 -0.11 -18.61
CA PHE A 517 23.35 0.15 -19.69
C PHE A 517 23.30 1.65 -20.06
N ASP A 518 22.81 1.91 -21.29
CA ASP A 518 22.48 3.24 -21.83
C ASP A 518 21.12 3.12 -22.52
N SER A 519 20.08 3.64 -21.91
CA SER A 519 18.69 3.39 -22.26
C SER A 519 17.95 4.64 -22.67
N ASN A 520 17.17 4.54 -23.75
CA ASN A 520 16.23 5.56 -24.20
C ASN A 520 14.76 5.18 -23.95
N VAL A 521 14.48 4.12 -23.20
CA VAL A 521 13.13 3.70 -22.84
C VAL A 521 12.54 4.69 -21.85
N GLY A 522 11.42 5.33 -22.22
CA GLY A 522 10.78 6.37 -21.44
C GLY A 522 9.67 5.85 -20.55
N LEU A 523 9.96 4.90 -19.64
CA LEU A 523 8.99 4.30 -18.73
C LEU A 523 9.53 4.28 -17.31
N HIS A 524 8.81 4.89 -16.36
CA HIS A 524 9.18 4.93 -14.95
C HIS A 524 8.33 3.96 -14.13
N LEU A 525 8.84 2.74 -13.96
CA LEU A 525 8.29 1.67 -13.13
C LEU A 525 9.43 1.00 -12.34
N PRO A 526 9.93 1.62 -11.27
CA PRO A 526 11.17 1.23 -10.60
C PRO A 526 10.98 0.06 -9.62
N ALA A 527 10.47 -1.06 -10.11
CA ALA A 527 10.45 -2.32 -9.40
C ALA A 527 11.18 -3.40 -10.21
N TYR A 528 11.77 -4.36 -9.53
CA TYR A 528 12.68 -5.30 -10.18
C TYR A 528 12.01 -6.08 -11.34
N HIS A 529 10.72 -6.42 -11.22
CA HIS A 529 9.98 -7.17 -12.24
C HIS A 529 9.23 -6.27 -13.24
N ARG A 530 9.08 -4.97 -12.96
CA ARG A 530 8.40 -3.98 -13.80
C ARG A 530 9.33 -3.09 -14.59
N SER A 531 10.50 -2.78 -14.02
CA SER A 531 11.50 -1.94 -14.67
C SER A 531 11.89 -2.53 -16.03
N PRO A 532 11.95 -1.71 -17.10
CA PRO A 532 12.45 -2.17 -18.40
C PRO A 532 13.79 -2.88 -18.26
N ARG A 533 14.00 -3.94 -19.03
CA ARG A 533 15.28 -4.70 -18.99
C ARG A 533 16.48 -3.83 -19.32
N GLU A 534 16.27 -2.81 -20.12
CA GLU A 534 17.25 -1.82 -20.54
C GLU A 534 17.60 -0.79 -19.44
N GLN A 535 16.90 -0.83 -18.30
CA GLN A 535 17.09 0.08 -17.16
C GLN A 535 17.36 -0.67 -15.84
N ARG A 536 17.79 -1.93 -15.94
CA ARG A 536 18.23 -2.75 -14.80
C ARG A 536 19.38 -3.67 -15.18
N ALA A 537 20.20 -4.01 -14.19
CA ALA A 537 21.32 -4.94 -14.34
C ALA A 537 21.36 -5.91 -13.16
N GLU A 538 21.43 -7.22 -13.45
CA GLU A 538 21.66 -8.26 -12.44
C GLU A 538 23.15 -8.59 -12.39
N LEU A 539 23.75 -8.51 -11.20
CA LEU A 539 25.17 -8.79 -11.01
C LEU A 539 25.47 -9.30 -9.60
N MET A 540 26.65 -9.88 -9.44
CA MET A 540 27.25 -10.10 -8.13
C MET A 540 27.87 -8.79 -7.67
N LEU A 541 27.27 -8.11 -6.71
CA LEU A 541 27.84 -6.94 -6.08
C LEU A 541 28.74 -7.40 -4.93
N ASN A 542 30.04 -7.13 -5.04
CA ASN A 542 31.01 -7.55 -4.03
C ASN A 542 30.93 -6.67 -2.79
N GLN A 543 31.38 -7.19 -1.66
CA GLN A 543 31.57 -6.38 -0.46
C GLN A 543 32.57 -5.25 -0.73
N GLY A 544 32.22 -4.02 -0.35
CA GLY A 544 33.11 -2.86 -0.51
C GLY A 544 32.42 -1.63 -1.07
N GLU A 545 33.23 -0.70 -1.55
CA GLU A 545 32.77 0.56 -2.16
C GLU A 545 32.75 0.43 -3.69
N HIS A 546 31.64 0.89 -4.27
CA HIS A 546 31.41 0.89 -5.72
C HIS A 546 31.06 2.31 -6.18
N ARG A 547 31.71 2.77 -7.24
CA ARG A 547 31.42 4.07 -7.85
C ARG A 547 30.18 3.96 -8.73
N VAL A 548 29.14 4.68 -8.36
CA VAL A 548 27.92 4.81 -9.17
C VAL A 548 27.96 6.14 -9.92
N LYS A 549 27.75 6.09 -11.24
CA LYS A 549 27.56 7.29 -12.06
C LYS A 549 26.35 7.12 -12.93
N ILE A 550 25.43 8.06 -12.79
CA ILE A 550 24.16 8.10 -13.54
C ILE A 550 24.16 9.37 -14.37
N THR A 551 23.86 9.22 -15.68
CA THR A 551 23.66 10.36 -16.57
C THR A 551 22.20 10.36 -17.02
N VAL A 552 21.48 11.47 -16.77
CA VAL A 552 20.07 11.63 -17.16
C VAL A 552 19.94 12.80 -18.11
N LYS A 553 19.38 12.58 -19.29
CA LYS A 553 19.11 13.63 -20.27
C LYS A 553 17.81 14.36 -19.93
N ASN A 554 17.84 15.68 -20.09
CA ASN A 554 16.69 16.54 -19.89
C ASN A 554 16.16 17.02 -21.26
N ASN A 555 14.85 16.94 -21.45
CA ASN A 555 14.18 17.38 -22.67
C ASN A 555 12.97 18.29 -22.38
N GLY A 556 13.08 19.16 -21.37
CA GLY A 556 12.13 20.26 -21.12
C GLY A 556 11.19 20.11 -19.92
N LYS A 557 11.28 19.04 -19.14
CA LYS A 557 10.66 18.92 -17.80
C LYS A 557 11.71 18.44 -16.82
N ALA A 558 11.64 18.86 -15.57
CA ALA A 558 12.51 18.40 -14.50
C ALA A 558 12.55 16.85 -14.48
N PRO A 559 13.70 16.22 -14.73
CA PRO A 559 13.76 14.78 -14.82
C PRO A 559 13.74 14.16 -13.43
N LEU A 560 13.08 13.01 -13.32
CA LEU A 560 13.10 12.12 -12.15
C LEU A 560 13.83 10.84 -12.53
N PHE A 561 14.70 10.36 -11.66
CA PHE A 561 15.18 8.99 -11.73
C PHE A 561 15.04 8.30 -10.37
N THR A 562 14.88 6.99 -10.39
CA THR A 562 14.93 6.14 -9.20
C THR A 562 16.14 5.24 -9.30
N PHE A 563 16.98 5.24 -8.27
CA PHE A 563 18.10 4.32 -8.15
C PHE A 563 17.90 3.39 -6.96
N CYS A 564 17.64 2.12 -7.26
CA CYS A 564 17.47 1.06 -6.28
C CYS A 564 18.49 -0.05 -6.44
N TYR A 565 18.83 -0.69 -5.33
CA TYR A 565 19.62 -1.91 -5.27
C TYR A 565 18.82 -2.94 -4.47
N THR A 566 18.36 -3.99 -5.16
CA THR A 566 17.36 -4.90 -4.64
C THR A 566 17.82 -6.35 -4.66
N SER A 567 17.18 -7.19 -3.86
CA SER A 567 17.31 -8.64 -3.95
C SER A 567 16.79 -9.15 -5.31
N THR A 568 17.29 -10.31 -5.73
CA THR A 568 16.71 -11.05 -6.85
C THR A 568 15.40 -11.74 -6.41
N ARG A 569 14.56 -12.16 -7.38
CA ARG A 569 13.27 -12.83 -7.13
C ARG A 569 13.37 -14.10 -6.27
N GLU A 570 14.53 -14.71 -6.23
CA GLU A 570 14.77 -15.99 -5.54
C GLU A 570 14.84 -15.86 -4.01
N VAL A 571 14.91 -14.63 -3.48
CA VAL A 571 15.04 -14.39 -2.04
C VAL A 571 13.66 -14.30 -1.39
N THR A 572 13.14 -15.45 -0.97
CA THR A 572 11.83 -15.60 -0.32
C THR A 572 11.93 -15.93 1.18
N GLU A 573 13.13 -15.84 1.78
CA GLU A 573 13.34 -16.19 3.18
C GLU A 573 12.85 -15.09 4.14
N PRO A 574 12.34 -15.46 5.33
CA PRO A 574 12.04 -14.50 6.37
C PRO A 574 13.25 -13.60 6.67
N GLY A 575 13.05 -12.30 6.67
CA GLY A 575 14.13 -11.31 6.85
C GLY A 575 14.85 -10.90 5.57
N SER A 576 14.59 -11.52 4.40
CA SER A 576 15.07 -11.01 3.13
C SER A 576 14.41 -9.66 2.82
N ASN A 577 15.20 -8.73 2.30
CA ASN A 577 14.76 -7.39 1.98
C ASN A 577 14.52 -7.26 0.48
N TYR A 578 13.41 -6.65 0.09
CA TYR A 578 13.24 -6.23 -1.30
C TYR A 578 14.37 -5.25 -1.69
N MET A 579 14.55 -4.17 -0.93
CA MET A 579 15.72 -3.30 -1.04
C MET A 579 16.77 -3.68 0.01
N HIS A 580 18.04 -3.48 -0.32
CA HIS A 580 19.16 -3.72 0.61
C HIS A 580 19.28 -2.54 1.59
N ILE A 581 18.54 -2.60 2.70
CA ILE A 581 18.50 -1.51 3.70
C ILE A 581 19.78 -1.38 4.53
N ASP A 582 20.69 -2.34 4.44
CA ASP A 582 22.02 -2.34 5.09
C ASP A 582 23.13 -1.75 4.20
N ALA A 583 22.87 -1.59 2.90
CA ALA A 583 23.76 -0.88 2.00
C ALA A 583 23.61 0.65 2.14
N ILE A 584 24.69 1.38 1.89
CA ILE A 584 24.76 2.82 2.12
C ILE A 584 25.24 3.55 0.87
N LEU A 585 24.51 4.55 0.43
CA LEU A 585 24.93 5.47 -0.62
C LEU A 585 25.62 6.69 0.01
N LYS A 586 26.97 6.79 -0.20
CA LYS A 586 27.84 7.82 0.40
C LYS A 586 28.10 8.95 -0.55
#